data_492f0a28de064725dd4f0d15ad313e94
#
_entry.id   492f0a28de064725dd4f0d15ad313e94
#
_cell.length_a   1.000
_cell.length_b   1.000
_cell.length_c   1.000
_cell.angle_alpha   90.00
_cell.angle_beta   90.00
_cell.angle_gamma   90.00
#
_symmetry.space_group_name_H-M   'P 1'
#
loop_
_entity.id
_entity.type
_entity.pdbx_description
1 polymer ?
#
loop_
_entity_poly.entity_id
_entity_poly.type
_entity_poly.pdbx_seq_one_letter_code
_entity_poly.pdbx_strand_id
1 'polypeptide(L)'
;MTTDRELAISVRNLGVSYWMKRGALRHKRFWALEDISFDLYRGESLGVVGKNGAGKSTLLRVLAGVMNPDRGEIVNHGVSCSLLSLSLGFLPYLSGRENAILGGMFQGLTKEEVEAKMDDIVGFAELGSFIDEPISSYSSGMVARLAFSLAFQVNADVLLIDEVIAVGDQNFQEKSMEVMKERIRSDESTIVFVTHNGHLIKQLCERTLWIEDHVVQLIDKTDYALGVYGNFLETGEKYLDREKGRARP
;
A
#
# COMPACT_ATOMS: atom_id res chain seq x y z
N MET A 1 -19.27 -3.52 19.28
CA MET A 1 -18.27 -4.24 20.08
C MET A 1 -16.93 -3.70 19.63
N THR A 2 -16.34 -2.80 20.38
CA THR A 2 -14.94 -2.36 20.20
C THR A 2 -14.09 -3.53 20.67
N THR A 3 -13.63 -4.35 19.76
CA THR A 3 -12.58 -5.34 20.03
C THR A 3 -11.39 -4.53 20.53
N ASP A 4 -10.82 -4.93 21.67
CA ASP A 4 -9.63 -4.36 22.30
C ASP A 4 -8.40 -4.78 21.44
N ARG A 5 -8.35 -4.28 20.19
CA ARG A 5 -7.24 -4.58 19.26
C ARG A 5 -6.06 -3.71 19.65
N GLU A 6 -4.88 -4.32 19.70
CA GLU A 6 -3.64 -3.59 19.91
C GLU A 6 -3.31 -2.67 18.73
N LEU A 7 -2.72 -1.53 19.04
CA LEU A 7 -2.23 -0.59 18.03
C LEU A 7 -1.01 -1.19 17.31
N ALA A 8 -1.01 -1.10 15.99
CA ALA A 8 0.14 -1.37 15.14
C ALA A 8 0.89 -0.07 14.83
N ILE A 9 0.18 0.94 14.34
CA ILE A 9 0.75 2.25 13.99
C ILE A 9 -0.24 3.35 14.39
N SER A 10 0.27 4.42 15.02
CA SER A 10 -0.49 5.64 15.28
C SER A 10 0.07 6.80 14.47
N VAL A 11 -0.78 7.49 13.73
CA VAL A 11 -0.42 8.65 12.90
C VAL A 11 -1.10 9.89 13.48
N ARG A 12 -0.34 10.95 13.73
CA ARG A 12 -0.83 12.19 14.35
C ARG A 12 -0.34 13.43 13.58
N ASN A 13 -1.28 14.21 13.06
CA ASN A 13 -1.05 15.49 12.38
C ASN A 13 0.03 15.41 11.28
N LEU A 14 0.12 14.25 10.60
CA LEU A 14 1.15 13.96 9.61
C LEU A 14 1.05 14.92 8.42
N GLY A 15 2.15 15.56 8.08
CA GLY A 15 2.29 16.37 6.88
C GLY A 15 3.54 16.04 6.10
N VAL A 16 3.39 15.92 4.77
CA VAL A 16 4.47 15.64 3.82
C VAL A 16 4.39 16.60 2.66
N SER A 17 5.51 17.20 2.29
CA SER A 17 5.57 18.16 1.20
C SER A 17 6.70 17.87 0.22
N TYR A 18 6.50 18.34 -1.01
CA TYR A 18 7.51 18.29 -2.07
C TYR A 18 7.82 19.71 -2.58
N TRP A 19 9.09 19.91 -2.95
CA TRP A 19 9.50 21.13 -3.64
C TRP A 19 9.29 20.97 -5.14
N MET A 20 8.35 21.72 -5.70
CA MET A 20 8.10 21.73 -7.15
C MET A 20 8.74 22.94 -7.80
N LYS A 21 9.53 22.72 -8.88
CA LYS A 21 10.03 23.79 -9.73
C LYS A 21 8.86 24.43 -10.50
N ARG A 22 8.68 25.73 -10.35
CA ARG A 22 7.72 26.53 -11.11
C ARG A 22 8.49 27.58 -11.92
N GLY A 23 8.92 27.22 -13.14
CA GLY A 23 9.80 28.06 -13.95
C GLY A 23 11.28 27.96 -13.56
N ALA A 24 12.13 28.82 -14.14
CA ALA A 24 13.61 28.70 -14.02
C ALA A 24 14.15 29.00 -12.61
N LEU A 25 13.45 29.80 -11.78
CA LEU A 25 13.98 30.33 -10.52
C LEU A 25 13.01 30.25 -9.33
N ARG A 26 11.82 29.73 -9.49
CA ARG A 26 10.83 29.66 -8.40
C ARG A 26 10.55 28.21 -8.00
N HIS A 27 10.71 27.92 -6.69
CA HIS A 27 10.27 26.67 -6.08
C HIS A 27 9.01 26.95 -5.25
N LYS A 28 7.98 26.11 -5.39
CA LYS A 28 6.79 26.14 -4.56
C LYS A 28 6.72 24.85 -3.75
N ARG A 29 6.49 24.97 -2.44
CA ARG A 29 6.17 23.85 -1.58
C ARG A 29 4.76 23.37 -1.88
N PHE A 30 4.61 22.07 -2.11
CA PHE A 30 3.35 21.40 -2.36
C PHE A 30 3.14 20.35 -1.27
N TRP A 31 2.07 20.47 -0.52
CA TRP A 31 1.71 19.46 0.48
C TRP A 31 1.04 18.28 -0.21
N ALA A 32 1.65 17.11 -0.13
CA ALA A 32 1.08 15.86 -0.61
C ALA A 32 0.19 15.20 0.44
N LEU A 33 0.47 15.45 1.72
CA LEU A 33 -0.36 15.10 2.87
C LEU A 33 -0.36 16.30 3.81
N GLU A 34 -1.54 16.61 4.37
CA GLU A 34 -1.72 17.73 5.28
C GLU A 34 -2.67 17.32 6.41
N ASP A 35 -2.13 17.26 7.64
CA ASP A 35 -2.89 16.93 8.85
C ASP A 35 -3.59 15.56 8.81
N ILE A 36 -2.85 14.52 8.43
CA ILE A 36 -3.36 13.15 8.43
C ILE A 36 -3.23 12.55 9.83
N SER A 37 -4.36 12.10 10.40
CA SER A 37 -4.40 11.44 11.70
C SER A 37 -5.32 10.23 11.67
N PHE A 38 -4.80 9.06 12.08
CA PHE A 38 -5.56 7.82 12.24
C PHE A 38 -4.78 6.78 13.04
N ASP A 39 -5.48 5.74 13.48
CA ASP A 39 -4.92 4.56 14.12
C ASP A 39 -5.11 3.33 13.24
N LEU A 40 -4.04 2.53 13.11
CA LEU A 40 -4.03 1.21 12.47
C LEU A 40 -3.86 0.16 13.57
N TYR A 41 -4.72 -0.84 13.58
CA TYR A 41 -4.73 -1.88 14.59
C TYR A 41 -4.12 -3.18 14.06
N ARG A 42 -3.55 -4.01 14.95
CA ARG A 42 -3.00 -5.32 14.57
C ARG A 42 -4.10 -6.23 14.02
N GLY A 43 -3.78 -6.97 12.95
CA GLY A 43 -4.73 -7.85 12.25
C GLY A 43 -5.82 -7.11 11.48
N GLU A 44 -5.76 -5.77 11.37
CA GLU A 44 -6.73 -4.97 10.62
C GLU A 44 -6.40 -4.93 9.13
N SER A 45 -7.43 -4.97 8.29
CA SER A 45 -7.34 -4.62 6.88
C SER A 45 -7.96 -3.23 6.63
N LEU A 46 -7.10 -2.23 6.37
CA LEU A 46 -7.47 -0.84 6.12
C LEU A 46 -7.37 -0.50 4.64
N GLY A 47 -8.50 -0.16 4.02
CA GLY A 47 -8.53 0.40 2.67
C GLY A 47 -8.22 1.89 2.67
N VAL A 48 -7.50 2.38 1.64
CA VAL A 48 -7.26 3.81 1.44
C VAL A 48 -7.77 4.22 0.07
N VAL A 49 -8.75 5.11 0.04
CA VAL A 49 -9.39 5.62 -1.18
C VAL A 49 -9.20 7.14 -1.31
N GLY A 50 -9.38 7.65 -2.54
CA GLY A 50 -9.25 9.06 -2.88
C GLY A 50 -8.86 9.25 -4.33
N LYS A 51 -9.03 10.44 -4.88
CA LYS A 51 -8.66 10.76 -6.27
C LYS A 51 -7.15 10.61 -6.51
N ASN A 52 -6.77 10.56 -7.79
CA ASN A 52 -5.35 10.58 -8.17
C ASN A 52 -4.71 11.88 -7.68
N GLY A 53 -3.52 11.74 -7.06
CA GLY A 53 -2.82 12.88 -6.46
C GLY A 53 -3.24 13.24 -5.03
N ALA A 54 -4.22 12.55 -4.42
CA ALA A 54 -4.67 12.81 -3.04
C ALA A 54 -3.61 12.50 -1.95
N GLY A 55 -2.50 11.84 -2.30
CA GLY A 55 -1.40 11.55 -1.38
C GLY A 55 -1.31 10.08 -0.93
N LYS A 56 -2.15 9.18 -1.45
CA LYS A 56 -2.23 7.77 -1.03
C LYS A 56 -0.88 7.04 -1.05
N SER A 57 -0.17 7.06 -2.19
CA SER A 57 1.16 6.43 -2.30
C SER A 57 2.22 7.11 -1.45
N THR A 58 2.08 8.42 -1.18
CA THR A 58 2.94 9.13 -0.23
C THR A 58 2.71 8.62 1.19
N LEU A 59 1.45 8.40 1.58
CA LEU A 59 1.11 7.82 2.88
C LEU A 59 1.78 6.44 3.06
N LEU A 60 1.66 5.55 2.06
CA LEU A 60 2.31 4.23 2.14
C LEU A 60 3.83 4.32 2.31
N ARG A 61 4.49 5.22 1.56
CA ARG A 61 5.96 5.41 1.68
C ARG A 61 6.39 5.89 3.07
N VAL A 62 5.58 6.72 3.69
CA VAL A 62 5.86 7.21 5.06
C VAL A 62 5.61 6.11 6.08
N LEU A 63 4.52 5.35 5.96
CA LEU A 63 4.24 4.19 6.82
C LEU A 63 5.32 3.10 6.69
N ALA A 64 5.89 2.93 5.49
CA ALA A 64 7.01 2.02 5.24
C ALA A 64 8.36 2.53 5.78
N GLY A 65 8.43 3.76 6.32
CA GLY A 65 9.69 4.36 6.74
C GLY A 65 10.64 4.77 5.61
N VAL A 66 10.19 4.70 4.34
CA VAL A 66 10.97 5.12 3.16
C VAL A 66 11.09 6.63 3.08
N MET A 67 10.17 7.35 3.71
CA MET A 67 10.11 8.81 3.72
C MET A 67 9.77 9.31 5.12
N ASN A 68 10.49 10.33 5.58
CA ASN A 68 10.18 11.01 6.83
C ASN A 68 9.12 12.09 6.61
N PRO A 69 8.21 12.31 7.56
CA PRO A 69 7.27 13.43 7.51
C PRO A 69 7.98 14.77 7.75
N ASP A 70 7.42 15.85 7.19
CA ASP A 70 7.86 17.23 7.46
C ASP A 70 7.28 17.76 8.76
N ARG A 71 6.13 17.23 9.20
CA ARG A 71 5.47 17.55 10.48
C ARG A 71 4.60 16.39 10.97
N GLY A 72 4.21 16.45 12.24
CA GLY A 72 3.47 15.38 12.91
C GLY A 72 4.38 14.23 13.28
N GLU A 73 3.79 13.12 13.68
CA GLU A 73 4.53 11.95 14.13
C GLU A 73 3.86 10.64 13.69
N ILE A 74 4.67 9.62 13.57
CA ILE A 74 4.23 8.23 13.41
C ILE A 74 4.84 7.44 14.54
N VAL A 75 3.98 6.84 15.35
CA VAL A 75 4.37 5.92 16.41
C VAL A 75 4.17 4.50 15.91
N ASN A 76 5.29 3.80 15.68
CA ASN A 76 5.31 2.38 15.37
C ASN A 76 5.33 1.59 16.68
N HIS A 77 4.33 0.76 16.93
CA HIS A 77 4.18 -0.05 18.14
C HIS A 77 4.88 -1.41 18.02
N GLY A 78 6.09 -1.41 17.48
CA GLY A 78 6.95 -2.62 17.38
C GLY A 78 6.54 -3.55 16.25
N VAL A 79 6.04 -3.01 15.12
CA VAL A 79 5.70 -3.77 13.92
C VAL A 79 6.71 -3.54 12.80
N SER A 80 7.01 -4.59 12.05
CA SER A 80 7.74 -4.51 10.79
C SER A 80 6.78 -4.15 9.65
N CYS A 81 7.19 -3.24 8.76
CA CYS A 81 6.38 -2.80 7.61
C CYS A 81 7.07 -3.19 6.30
N SER A 82 6.34 -3.81 5.39
CA SER A 82 6.80 -4.07 4.02
C SER A 82 5.91 -3.36 3.01
N LEU A 83 6.52 -2.58 2.11
CA LEU A 83 5.83 -1.93 1.01
C LEU A 83 5.89 -2.81 -0.23
N LEU A 84 4.74 -3.36 -0.59
CA LEU A 84 4.56 -4.10 -1.83
C LEU A 84 4.40 -3.11 -2.98
N SER A 85 5.53 -2.81 -3.63
CA SER A 85 5.60 -1.94 -4.79
C SER A 85 6.16 -2.73 -5.98
N LEU A 86 5.49 -2.68 -7.14
CA LEU A 86 5.98 -3.31 -8.38
C LEU A 86 7.32 -2.73 -8.87
N SER A 87 7.69 -1.56 -8.40
CA SER A 87 8.97 -0.90 -8.75
C SER A 87 10.05 -1.20 -7.71
N LEU A 88 10.29 -2.46 -7.41
CA LEU A 88 11.29 -2.94 -6.44
C LEU A 88 12.74 -2.60 -6.81
N GLY A 89 12.96 -1.71 -7.77
CA GLY A 89 14.31 -1.37 -8.20
C GLY A 89 15.02 -2.54 -8.86
N PHE A 90 14.28 -3.42 -9.53
CA PHE A 90 14.88 -4.51 -10.28
C PHE A 90 15.88 -3.98 -11.31
N LEU A 91 17.04 -4.59 -11.33
CA LEU A 91 18.15 -4.22 -12.23
C LEU A 91 18.02 -5.05 -13.51
N PRO A 92 17.80 -4.41 -14.68
CA PRO A 92 17.50 -5.11 -15.92
C PRO A 92 18.55 -6.10 -16.39
N TYR A 93 19.82 -5.87 -16.01
CA TYR A 93 20.96 -6.70 -16.40
C TYR A 93 21.22 -7.89 -15.47
N LEU A 94 20.56 -7.96 -14.32
CA LEU A 94 20.60 -9.10 -13.42
C LEU A 94 19.48 -10.08 -13.74
N SER A 95 19.71 -11.35 -13.42
CA SER A 95 18.70 -12.41 -13.54
C SER A 95 17.53 -12.17 -12.58
N GLY A 96 16.42 -12.86 -12.83
CA GLY A 96 15.28 -12.85 -11.91
C GLY A 96 15.66 -13.32 -10.50
N ARG A 97 16.51 -14.35 -10.41
CA ARG A 97 17.04 -14.88 -9.14
C ARG A 97 17.83 -13.85 -8.37
N GLU A 98 18.79 -13.19 -9.02
CA GLU A 98 19.60 -12.15 -8.40
C GLU A 98 18.73 -10.95 -7.96
N ASN A 99 17.77 -10.57 -8.78
CA ASN A 99 16.82 -9.51 -8.43
C ASN A 99 15.92 -9.92 -7.26
N ALA A 100 15.48 -11.18 -7.18
CA ALA A 100 14.71 -11.68 -6.04
C ALA A 100 15.52 -11.62 -4.74
N ILE A 101 16.79 -12.02 -4.78
CA ILE A 101 17.70 -11.94 -3.62
C ILE A 101 17.85 -10.47 -3.19
N LEU A 102 18.20 -9.58 -4.10
CA LEU A 102 18.35 -8.16 -3.78
C LEU A 102 17.06 -7.54 -3.25
N GLY A 103 15.94 -7.82 -3.90
CA GLY A 103 14.63 -7.30 -3.50
C GLY A 103 14.21 -7.80 -2.11
N GLY A 104 14.46 -9.06 -1.79
CA GLY A 104 14.21 -9.64 -0.46
C GLY A 104 15.09 -9.01 0.62
N MET A 105 16.37 -8.79 0.31
CA MET A 105 17.29 -8.09 1.22
C MET A 105 16.87 -6.63 1.47
N PHE A 106 16.39 -5.92 0.45
CA PHE A 106 15.81 -4.57 0.63
C PHE A 106 14.54 -4.56 1.49
N GLN A 107 13.85 -5.69 1.56
CA GLN A 107 12.67 -5.86 2.42
C GLN A 107 13.03 -6.41 3.82
N GLY A 108 14.31 -6.53 4.14
CA GLY A 108 14.82 -6.90 5.46
C GLY A 108 15.10 -8.38 5.68
N LEU A 109 14.97 -9.24 4.65
CA LEU A 109 15.40 -10.63 4.71
C LEU A 109 16.92 -10.75 4.55
N THR A 110 17.50 -11.78 5.11
CA THR A 110 18.87 -12.17 4.78
C THR A 110 18.91 -12.87 3.41
N LYS A 111 20.10 -12.94 2.81
CA LYS A 111 20.28 -13.67 1.55
C LYS A 111 19.86 -15.13 1.69
N GLU A 112 20.28 -15.77 2.76
CA GLU A 112 19.99 -17.18 3.07
C GLU A 112 18.48 -17.43 3.22
N GLU A 113 17.74 -16.50 3.83
CA GLU A 113 16.28 -16.59 3.95
C GLU A 113 15.59 -16.49 2.60
N VAL A 114 16.06 -15.60 1.70
CA VAL A 114 15.50 -15.50 0.35
C VAL A 114 15.84 -16.74 -0.48
N GLU A 115 17.07 -17.25 -0.40
CA GLU A 115 17.50 -18.46 -1.11
C GLU A 115 16.68 -19.68 -0.65
N ALA A 116 16.38 -19.79 0.64
CA ALA A 116 15.54 -20.86 1.18
C ALA A 116 14.09 -20.82 0.67
N LYS A 117 13.60 -19.64 0.29
CA LYS A 117 12.24 -19.43 -0.25
C LYS A 117 12.20 -19.36 -1.78
N MET A 118 13.34 -19.52 -2.44
CA MET A 118 13.44 -19.29 -3.89
C MET A 118 12.53 -20.20 -4.71
N ASP A 119 12.43 -21.47 -4.35
CA ASP A 119 11.56 -22.42 -5.06
C ASP A 119 10.09 -22.03 -4.96
N ASP A 120 9.65 -21.53 -3.80
CA ASP A 120 8.28 -21.02 -3.60
C ASP A 120 8.04 -19.74 -4.41
N ILE A 121 9.03 -18.82 -4.43
CA ILE A 121 8.97 -17.59 -5.23
C ILE A 121 8.84 -17.92 -6.71
N VAL A 122 9.69 -18.81 -7.24
CA VAL A 122 9.71 -19.21 -8.65
C VAL A 122 8.43 -19.95 -9.02
N GLY A 123 8.00 -20.89 -8.16
CA GLY A 123 6.79 -21.67 -8.35
C GLY A 123 5.53 -20.80 -8.36
N PHE A 124 5.43 -19.82 -7.43
CA PHE A 124 4.29 -18.91 -7.39
C PHE A 124 4.28 -17.96 -8.60
N ALA A 125 5.46 -17.42 -8.98
CA ALA A 125 5.61 -16.52 -10.12
C ALA A 125 5.44 -17.22 -11.48
N GLU A 126 5.49 -18.55 -11.52
CA GLU A 126 5.39 -19.39 -12.73
C GLU A 126 6.44 -19.01 -13.78
N LEU A 127 7.66 -18.73 -13.34
CA LEU A 127 8.75 -18.30 -14.21
C LEU A 127 9.57 -19.47 -14.76
N GLY A 128 9.58 -20.62 -14.07
CA GLY A 128 10.37 -21.78 -14.48
C GLY A 128 11.85 -21.42 -14.70
N SER A 129 12.42 -21.84 -15.83
CA SER A 129 13.82 -21.57 -16.15
C SER A 129 14.12 -20.09 -16.44
N PHE A 130 13.11 -19.26 -16.70
CA PHE A 130 13.32 -17.82 -16.92
C PHE A 130 13.89 -17.13 -15.66
N ILE A 131 13.79 -17.74 -14.48
CA ILE A 131 14.33 -17.14 -13.26
C ILE A 131 15.84 -16.84 -13.36
N ASP A 132 16.57 -17.59 -14.17
CA ASP A 132 18.00 -17.44 -14.36
C ASP A 132 18.35 -16.52 -15.54
N GLU A 133 17.35 -16.03 -16.30
CA GLU A 133 17.53 -15.06 -17.38
C GLU A 133 17.48 -13.62 -16.89
N PRO A 134 18.17 -12.67 -17.57
CA PRO A 134 18.13 -11.24 -17.22
C PRO A 134 16.70 -10.68 -17.27
N ILE A 135 16.36 -9.81 -16.32
CA ILE A 135 15.02 -9.17 -16.27
C ILE A 135 14.70 -8.36 -17.53
N SER A 136 15.72 -7.87 -18.25
CA SER A 136 15.53 -7.20 -19.55
C SER A 136 14.85 -8.06 -20.62
N SER A 137 14.84 -9.39 -20.46
CA SER A 137 14.15 -10.34 -21.34
C SER A 137 12.72 -10.62 -20.90
N TYR A 138 12.29 -10.14 -19.73
CA TYR A 138 10.97 -10.43 -19.18
C TYR A 138 9.88 -9.55 -19.80
N SER A 139 8.68 -10.10 -19.93
CA SER A 139 7.50 -9.29 -20.14
C SER A 139 7.16 -8.50 -18.87
N SER A 140 6.38 -7.41 -18.99
CA SER A 140 5.90 -6.66 -17.83
C SER A 140 5.12 -7.52 -16.83
N GLY A 141 4.36 -8.52 -17.36
CA GLY A 141 3.67 -9.50 -16.54
C GLY A 141 4.60 -10.40 -15.74
N MET A 142 5.71 -10.87 -16.34
CA MET A 142 6.72 -11.69 -15.64
C MET A 142 7.40 -10.90 -14.53
N VAL A 143 7.78 -9.65 -14.78
CA VAL A 143 8.36 -8.75 -13.77
C VAL A 143 7.40 -8.58 -12.60
N ALA A 144 6.14 -8.34 -12.90
CA ALA A 144 5.10 -8.12 -11.89
C ALA A 144 4.82 -9.39 -11.07
N ARG A 145 4.79 -10.57 -11.70
CA ARG A 145 4.63 -11.86 -11.02
C ARG A 145 5.79 -12.14 -10.07
N LEU A 146 7.03 -11.88 -10.50
CA LEU A 146 8.21 -12.03 -9.63
C LEU A 146 8.15 -11.08 -8.43
N ALA A 147 7.83 -9.81 -8.67
CA ALA A 147 7.74 -8.80 -7.61
C ALA A 147 6.66 -9.15 -6.58
N PHE A 148 5.48 -9.58 -7.04
CA PHE A 148 4.40 -10.01 -6.17
C PHE A 148 4.80 -11.25 -5.35
N SER A 149 5.36 -12.27 -6.02
CA SER A 149 5.76 -13.52 -5.36
C SER A 149 6.80 -13.27 -4.27
N LEU A 150 7.78 -12.43 -4.55
CA LEU A 150 8.80 -12.04 -3.57
C LEU A 150 8.17 -11.32 -2.36
N ALA A 151 7.33 -10.33 -2.60
CA ALA A 151 6.72 -9.55 -1.53
C ALA A 151 5.82 -10.39 -0.61
N PHE A 152 5.20 -11.44 -1.17
CA PHE A 152 4.39 -12.38 -0.38
C PHE A 152 5.21 -13.32 0.50
N GLN A 153 6.48 -13.53 0.18
CA GLN A 153 7.39 -14.36 0.99
C GLN A 153 8.00 -13.61 2.17
N VAL A 154 7.83 -12.28 2.22
CA VAL A 154 8.29 -11.48 3.36
C VAL A 154 7.26 -11.56 4.48
N ASN A 155 7.70 -12.03 5.65
CA ASN A 155 6.90 -12.05 6.86
C ASN A 155 6.97 -10.67 7.53
N ALA A 156 6.16 -9.71 7.06
CA ALA A 156 6.00 -8.43 7.72
C ALA A 156 4.70 -8.40 8.51
N ASP A 157 4.73 -7.74 9.68
CA ASP A 157 3.53 -7.55 10.51
C ASP A 157 2.50 -6.66 9.81
N VAL A 158 2.99 -5.68 9.01
CA VAL A 158 2.16 -4.75 8.23
C VAL A 158 2.55 -4.81 6.77
N LEU A 159 1.61 -5.20 5.92
CA LEU A 159 1.74 -5.15 4.46
C LEU A 159 1.09 -3.88 3.92
N LEU A 160 1.89 -3.09 3.22
CA LEU A 160 1.46 -1.86 2.56
C LEU A 160 1.37 -2.12 1.05
N ILE A 161 0.18 -2.04 0.46
CA ILE A 161 -0.08 -2.47 -0.91
C ILE A 161 -0.59 -1.29 -1.74
N ASP A 162 0.16 -0.92 -2.80
CA ASP A 162 -0.19 0.17 -3.71
C ASP A 162 -0.61 -0.38 -5.08
N GLU A 163 -1.91 -0.44 -5.36
CA GLU A 163 -2.54 -0.82 -6.66
C GLU A 163 -2.04 -2.09 -7.38
N VAL A 164 -1.19 -2.86 -6.74
CA VAL A 164 -0.32 -3.89 -7.34
C VAL A 164 -1.03 -5.21 -7.66
N ILE A 165 -2.26 -5.44 -7.16
CA ILE A 165 -2.93 -6.75 -7.28
C ILE A 165 -3.47 -7.03 -8.70
N ALA A 166 -3.63 -6.02 -9.53
CA ALA A 166 -4.14 -6.16 -10.90
C ALA A 166 -3.04 -6.45 -11.94
N VAL A 167 -2.00 -7.22 -11.56
CA VAL A 167 -0.84 -7.50 -12.44
C VAL A 167 -0.82 -8.93 -12.92
N GLY A 168 -0.20 -9.14 -14.08
CA GLY A 168 -0.17 -10.43 -14.75
C GLY A 168 -1.43 -10.71 -15.56
N ASP A 169 -1.59 -11.95 -15.98
CA ASP A 169 -2.80 -12.43 -16.64
C ASP A 169 -3.93 -12.70 -15.62
N GLN A 170 -5.11 -12.99 -16.11
CA GLN A 170 -6.29 -13.21 -15.28
C GLN A 170 -6.10 -14.34 -14.26
N ASN A 171 -5.44 -15.44 -14.65
CA ASN A 171 -5.21 -16.58 -13.78
C ASN A 171 -4.30 -16.20 -12.60
N PHE A 172 -3.24 -15.41 -12.86
CA PHE A 172 -2.35 -14.93 -11.81
C PHE A 172 -3.03 -13.93 -10.88
N GLN A 173 -3.90 -13.07 -11.43
CA GLN A 173 -4.71 -12.15 -10.61
C GLN A 173 -5.64 -12.89 -9.66
N GLU A 174 -6.34 -13.92 -10.14
CA GLU A 174 -7.21 -14.77 -9.30
C GLU A 174 -6.42 -15.49 -8.21
N LYS A 175 -5.29 -16.11 -8.56
CA LYS A 175 -4.38 -16.79 -7.64
C LYS A 175 -3.84 -15.83 -6.55
N SER A 176 -3.39 -14.65 -6.98
CA SER A 176 -2.87 -13.62 -6.07
C SER A 176 -3.95 -13.11 -5.11
N MET A 177 -5.17 -12.95 -5.60
CA MET A 177 -6.32 -12.54 -4.80
C MET A 177 -6.69 -13.58 -3.75
N GLU A 178 -6.66 -14.87 -4.09
CA GLU A 178 -6.95 -15.97 -3.16
C GLU A 178 -5.95 -15.97 -2.00
N VAL A 179 -4.66 -15.94 -2.31
CA VAL A 179 -3.60 -15.90 -1.30
C VAL A 179 -3.70 -14.66 -0.42
N MET A 180 -4.07 -13.51 -1.00
CA MET A 180 -4.33 -12.28 -0.23
C MET A 180 -5.49 -12.45 0.73
N LYS A 181 -6.60 -13.03 0.28
CA LYS A 181 -7.78 -13.29 1.13
C LYS A 181 -7.45 -14.25 2.28
N GLU A 182 -6.69 -15.29 2.01
CA GLU A 182 -6.24 -16.23 3.04
C GLU A 182 -5.41 -15.53 4.11
N ARG A 183 -4.48 -14.66 3.69
CA ARG A 183 -3.63 -13.91 4.62
C ARG A 183 -4.42 -12.89 5.46
N ILE A 184 -5.45 -12.27 4.88
CA ILE A 184 -6.36 -11.38 5.63
C ILE A 184 -7.18 -12.17 6.64
N ARG A 185 -7.65 -13.38 6.27
CA ARG A 185 -8.50 -14.22 7.14
C ARG A 185 -7.75 -14.84 8.31
N SER A 186 -6.44 -15.04 8.17
CA SER A 186 -5.62 -15.62 9.24
C SER A 186 -5.40 -14.67 10.43
N ASP A 187 -5.83 -13.40 10.33
CA ASP A 187 -5.56 -12.31 11.31
C ASP A 187 -4.08 -12.14 11.70
N GLU A 188 -3.18 -12.82 10.97
CA GLU A 188 -1.74 -12.80 11.26
C GLU A 188 -1.03 -11.56 10.72
N SER A 189 -1.66 -10.87 9.76
CA SER A 189 -1.06 -9.70 9.11
C SER A 189 -2.00 -8.52 9.11
N THR A 190 -1.46 -7.35 9.45
CA THR A 190 -2.13 -6.07 9.25
C THR A 190 -1.91 -5.62 7.82
N ILE A 191 -2.95 -5.16 7.13
CA ILE A 191 -2.85 -4.78 5.72
C ILE A 191 -3.36 -3.36 5.50
N VAL A 192 -2.59 -2.54 4.81
CA VAL A 192 -3.05 -1.24 4.28
C VAL A 192 -3.09 -1.34 2.76
N PHE A 193 -4.29 -1.22 2.21
CA PHE A 193 -4.55 -1.45 0.80
C PHE A 193 -4.99 -0.17 0.09
N VAL A 194 -4.17 0.33 -0.82
CA VAL A 194 -4.49 1.49 -1.66
C VAL A 194 -4.94 1.01 -3.03
N THR A 195 -6.15 1.36 -3.43
CA THR A 195 -6.66 1.14 -4.79
C THR A 195 -7.80 2.11 -5.11
N HIS A 196 -8.04 2.33 -6.39
CA HIS A 196 -9.25 3.02 -6.86
C HIS A 196 -10.42 2.07 -7.14
N ASN A 197 -10.21 0.76 -7.03
CA ASN A 197 -11.26 -0.24 -7.19
C ASN A 197 -12.02 -0.46 -5.88
N GLY A 198 -13.15 0.25 -5.71
CA GLY A 198 -13.99 0.14 -4.51
C GLY A 198 -14.54 -1.27 -4.24
N HIS A 199 -14.69 -2.10 -5.28
CA HIS A 199 -15.14 -3.49 -5.11
C HIS A 199 -14.09 -4.33 -4.38
N LEU A 200 -12.80 -4.16 -4.72
CA LEU A 200 -11.70 -4.83 -4.02
C LEU A 200 -11.60 -4.37 -2.57
N ILE A 201 -11.71 -3.06 -2.32
CA ILE A 201 -11.74 -2.52 -0.95
C ILE A 201 -12.88 -3.16 -0.15
N LYS A 202 -14.09 -3.23 -0.73
CA LYS A 202 -15.25 -3.85 -0.06
C LYS A 202 -15.05 -5.33 0.25
N GLN A 203 -14.31 -6.07 -0.59
CA GLN A 203 -14.05 -7.49 -0.37
C GLN A 203 -12.95 -7.77 0.64
N LEU A 204 -11.96 -6.88 0.76
CA LEU A 204 -10.71 -7.13 1.46
C LEU A 204 -10.55 -6.32 2.75
N CYS A 205 -11.22 -5.18 2.88
CA CYS A 205 -10.95 -4.23 3.96
C CYS A 205 -12.13 -4.09 4.93
N GLU A 206 -11.82 -4.07 6.23
CA GLU A 206 -12.82 -3.87 7.29
C GLU A 206 -13.18 -2.40 7.44
N ARG A 207 -12.16 -1.52 7.39
CA ARG A 207 -12.29 -0.07 7.48
C ARG A 207 -11.70 0.59 6.25
N THR A 208 -12.17 1.79 5.96
CA THR A 208 -11.67 2.58 4.84
C THR A 208 -11.38 4.01 5.27
N LEU A 209 -10.17 4.46 4.94
CA LEU A 209 -9.68 5.82 5.08
C LEU A 209 -9.87 6.53 3.74
N TRP A 210 -10.67 7.59 3.70
CA TRP A 210 -10.81 8.44 2.53
C TRP A 210 -9.97 9.69 2.67
N ILE A 211 -9.03 9.88 1.73
CA ILE A 211 -8.18 11.08 1.62
C ILE A 211 -8.60 11.85 0.38
N GLU A 212 -8.90 13.14 0.55
CA GLU A 212 -9.17 14.07 -0.55
C GLU A 212 -8.56 15.43 -0.20
N ASP A 213 -8.05 16.15 -1.21
CA ASP A 213 -7.34 17.41 -1.02
C ASP A 213 -6.27 17.34 0.08
N HIS A 214 -5.53 16.22 0.11
CA HIS A 214 -4.39 16.00 1.02
C HIS A 214 -4.74 15.85 2.51
N VAL A 215 -6.03 15.78 2.87
CA VAL A 215 -6.53 15.61 4.25
C VAL A 215 -7.45 14.41 4.38
N VAL A 216 -7.58 13.88 5.60
CA VAL A 216 -8.56 12.84 5.90
C VAL A 216 -9.96 13.44 5.86
N GLN A 217 -10.83 12.89 5.02
CA GLN A 217 -12.24 13.25 4.99
C GLN A 217 -13.06 12.38 5.95
N LEU A 218 -12.76 11.09 5.97
CA LEU A 218 -13.48 10.11 6.78
C LEU A 218 -12.61 8.86 6.99
N ILE A 219 -12.74 8.25 8.15
CA ILE A 219 -12.31 6.86 8.41
C ILE A 219 -13.43 6.14 9.14
N ASP A 220 -13.94 5.07 8.54
CA ASP A 220 -15.07 4.30 9.11
C ASP A 220 -15.11 2.89 8.51
N LYS A 221 -16.11 2.09 8.91
CA LYS A 221 -16.41 0.80 8.28
C LYS A 221 -16.51 0.95 6.77
N THR A 222 -15.97 0.01 6.05
CA THR A 222 -15.80 0.07 4.59
C THR A 222 -17.10 0.37 3.84
N ASP A 223 -18.20 -0.30 4.16
CA ASP A 223 -19.49 -0.06 3.47
C ASP A 223 -19.97 1.39 3.61
N TYR A 224 -19.85 1.97 4.80
CA TYR A 224 -20.24 3.36 5.03
C TYR A 224 -19.30 4.32 4.33
N ALA A 225 -18.00 4.16 4.52
CA ALA A 225 -16.99 5.05 3.93
C ALA A 225 -17.04 5.06 2.40
N LEU A 226 -17.19 3.89 1.76
CA LEU A 226 -17.35 3.77 0.31
C LEU A 226 -18.66 4.37 -0.19
N GLY A 227 -19.75 4.25 0.57
CA GLY A 227 -21.04 4.90 0.23
C GLY A 227 -20.91 6.42 0.21
N VAL A 228 -20.24 6.99 1.21
CA VAL A 228 -19.99 8.44 1.29
C VAL A 228 -19.04 8.89 0.19
N TYR A 229 -17.96 8.13 -0.07
CA TYR A 229 -17.01 8.42 -1.15
C TYR A 229 -17.67 8.35 -2.53
N GLY A 230 -18.53 7.34 -2.78
CA GLY A 230 -19.30 7.22 -4.02
C GLY A 230 -20.19 8.43 -4.26
N ASN A 231 -20.89 8.91 -3.23
CA ASN A 231 -21.68 10.13 -3.31
C ASN A 231 -20.83 11.36 -3.66
N PHE A 232 -19.62 11.48 -3.06
CA PHE A 232 -18.68 12.54 -3.42
C PHE A 232 -18.27 12.47 -4.90
N LEU A 233 -18.02 11.29 -5.44
CA LEU A 233 -17.67 11.13 -6.87
C LEU A 233 -18.77 11.62 -7.80
N GLU A 234 -20.05 11.47 -7.40
CA GLU A 234 -21.22 11.92 -8.16
C GLU A 234 -21.49 13.41 -7.99
N THR A 235 -21.44 13.92 -6.76
CA THR A 235 -21.89 15.27 -6.42
C THR A 235 -20.76 16.30 -6.30
N GLY A 236 -19.53 15.85 -6.07
CA GLY A 236 -18.38 16.69 -5.75
C GLY A 236 -18.38 17.25 -4.33
N GLU A 237 -19.37 16.89 -3.49
CA GLU A 237 -19.51 17.42 -2.13
C GLU A 237 -18.70 16.60 -1.11
N LYS A 238 -17.70 17.21 -0.49
CA LYS A 238 -16.82 16.57 0.49
C LYS A 238 -17.51 16.32 1.83
N TYR A 239 -17.12 15.27 2.53
CA TYR A 239 -17.69 14.91 3.82
C TYR A 239 -17.50 16.00 4.88
N LEU A 240 -16.29 16.56 5.00
CA LEU A 240 -16.01 17.63 5.97
C LEU A 240 -16.80 18.91 5.69
N ASP A 241 -17.13 19.20 4.45
CA ASP A 241 -17.95 20.36 4.10
C ASP A 241 -19.42 20.15 4.53
N ARG A 242 -19.93 18.92 4.42
CA ARG A 242 -21.26 18.54 4.91
C ARG A 242 -21.39 18.68 6.43
N GLU A 243 -20.40 18.19 7.16
CA GLU A 243 -20.42 18.27 8.63
C GLU A 243 -20.32 19.73 9.11
N LYS A 244 -19.50 20.55 8.47
CA LYS A 244 -19.44 22.01 8.75
C LYS A 244 -20.77 22.71 8.42
N GLY A 245 -21.47 22.28 7.37
CA GLY A 245 -22.79 22.82 6.99
C GLY A 245 -23.89 22.42 7.99
N ARG A 246 -23.80 21.24 8.62
CA ARG A 246 -24.75 20.78 9.65
C ARG A 246 -24.51 21.44 11.01
N ALA A 247 -23.28 21.90 11.27
CA ALA A 247 -22.91 22.58 12.53
C ALA A 247 -23.23 24.08 12.56
N ARG A 248 -23.85 24.64 11.50
CA ARG A 248 -24.36 26.01 11.49
C ARG A 248 -25.85 25.98 11.90
N PRO A 249 -26.19 26.63 13.05
CA PRO A 249 -27.56 26.77 13.47
C PRO A 249 -28.37 27.67 12.53
#